data_946ecf9755c33c9e0a4a5609ed2cffeb
#
_entry.id   946ecf9755c33c9e0a4a5609ed2cffeb
#
_cell.length_a   1.000
_cell.length_b   1.000
_cell.length_c   1.000
_cell.angle_alpha   90.00
_cell.angle_beta   90.00
_cell.angle_gamma   90.00
#
_symmetry.space_group_name_H-M   'P 1'
#
loop_
_entity.id
_entity.type
_entity.pdbx_description
1 polymer ?
#
loop_
_entity_poly.entity_id
_entity_poly.type
_entity_poly.pdbx_seq_one_letter_code
_entity_poly.pdbx_strand_id
1 'polypeptide(L)'
;MKVSIKDISERTGFSPATVSNALNHKKGVNADTAAEIFRVAKEMGYISESRIGKIKFVIFKRNGLIIDDTPFFSLLIDGIEKECRASGMEMVLCHLNYEDEDYEEQVNWLIHDNSSAVIMLGTELMEEDVPLYKNASCPFLMLDYWSWDMSFNGVL
;
A
#
# COMPACT_ATOMS: atom_id res chain seq x y z
N MET A 1 26.41 -11.37 -7.51
CA MET A 1 26.28 -10.36 -8.58
C MET A 1 25.11 -9.43 -8.30
N LYS A 2 25.30 -8.13 -8.41
CA LYS A 2 24.26 -7.16 -8.09
C LYS A 2 23.30 -7.02 -9.27
N VAL A 3 22.01 -7.23 -9.03
CA VAL A 3 20.96 -7.04 -10.04
C VAL A 3 20.80 -5.55 -10.37
N SER A 4 20.67 -5.25 -11.65
CA SER A 4 20.52 -3.90 -12.18
C SER A 4 19.13 -3.66 -12.79
N ILE A 5 18.80 -2.38 -13.03
CA ILE A 5 17.56 -2.01 -13.76
C ILE A 5 17.53 -2.66 -15.15
N LYS A 6 18.69 -2.80 -15.80
CA LYS A 6 18.80 -3.48 -17.08
C LYS A 6 18.37 -4.95 -17.01
N ASP A 7 18.77 -5.66 -15.95
CA ASP A 7 18.39 -7.06 -15.76
C ASP A 7 16.88 -7.22 -15.58
N ILE A 8 16.25 -6.30 -14.82
CA ILE A 8 14.79 -6.27 -14.66
C ILE A 8 14.09 -5.94 -15.98
N SER A 9 14.63 -5.00 -16.75
CA SER A 9 14.13 -4.64 -18.08
C SER A 9 14.14 -5.85 -19.02
N GLU A 10 15.24 -6.59 -19.07
CA GLU A 10 15.36 -7.79 -19.90
C GLU A 10 14.37 -8.89 -19.47
N ARG A 11 14.14 -9.04 -18.18
CA ARG A 11 13.23 -10.05 -17.63
C ARG A 11 11.76 -9.72 -17.84
N THR A 12 11.38 -8.45 -17.73
CA THR A 12 9.98 -8.00 -17.83
C THR A 12 9.56 -7.65 -19.25
N GLY A 13 10.50 -7.33 -20.13
CA GLY A 13 10.22 -6.81 -21.46
C GLY A 13 9.90 -5.31 -21.51
N PHE A 14 9.87 -4.63 -20.37
CA PHE A 14 9.69 -3.18 -20.32
C PHE A 14 11.02 -2.44 -20.50
N SER A 15 10.96 -1.21 -21.02
CA SER A 15 12.17 -0.39 -21.20
C SER A 15 12.83 -0.06 -19.84
N PRO A 16 14.17 0.17 -19.82
CA PRO A 16 14.84 0.60 -18.60
C PRO A 16 14.26 1.88 -17.98
N ALA A 17 13.79 2.80 -18.82
CA ALA A 17 13.12 4.03 -18.35
C ALA A 17 11.80 3.72 -17.64
N THR A 18 10.99 2.81 -18.19
CA THR A 18 9.73 2.36 -17.56
C THR A 18 10.00 1.67 -16.22
N VAL A 19 11.00 0.79 -16.18
CA VAL A 19 11.40 0.11 -14.94
C VAL A 19 11.86 1.12 -13.88
N SER A 20 12.72 2.04 -14.25
CA SER A 20 13.20 3.09 -13.34
C SER A 20 12.05 3.97 -12.83
N ASN A 21 11.15 4.38 -13.71
CA ASN A 21 10.02 5.21 -13.34
C ASN A 21 9.05 4.48 -12.37
N ALA A 22 8.78 3.20 -12.63
CA ALA A 22 7.96 2.39 -11.73
C ALA A 22 8.61 2.25 -10.35
N LEU A 23 9.88 1.90 -10.28
CA LEU A 23 10.60 1.71 -9.01
C LEU A 23 10.77 3.01 -8.21
N ASN A 24 10.77 4.16 -8.87
CA ASN A 24 10.81 5.48 -8.25
C ASN A 24 9.43 6.14 -8.09
N HIS A 25 8.36 5.40 -8.27
CA HIS A 25 6.97 5.86 -8.12
C HIS A 25 6.64 7.11 -8.95
N LYS A 26 7.24 7.24 -10.13
CA LYS A 26 6.96 8.37 -11.03
C LYS A 26 5.65 8.18 -11.78
N LYS A 27 5.01 9.32 -12.08
CA LYS A 27 3.79 9.35 -12.90
C LYS A 27 4.01 8.73 -14.28
N GLY A 28 2.94 8.21 -14.86
CA GLY A 28 2.91 7.72 -16.24
C GLY A 28 3.19 6.22 -16.40
N VAL A 29 3.41 5.49 -15.32
CA VAL A 29 3.45 4.03 -15.36
C VAL A 29 2.10 3.50 -14.87
N ASN A 30 1.49 2.66 -15.69
CA ASN A 30 0.21 2.06 -15.34
C ASN A 30 0.37 1.07 -14.16
N ALA A 31 -0.71 0.91 -13.37
CA ALA A 31 -0.67 0.11 -12.14
C ALA A 31 -0.27 -1.36 -12.37
N ASP A 32 -0.77 -1.99 -13.44
CA ASP A 32 -0.45 -3.37 -13.76
C ASP A 32 1.02 -3.54 -14.17
N THR A 33 1.54 -2.61 -14.95
CA THR A 33 2.95 -2.57 -15.33
C THR A 33 3.84 -2.37 -14.11
N ALA A 34 3.50 -1.44 -13.22
CA ALA A 34 4.24 -1.21 -11.99
C ALA A 34 4.24 -2.45 -11.09
N ALA A 35 3.09 -3.11 -10.91
CA ALA A 35 2.97 -4.33 -10.11
C ALA A 35 3.87 -5.46 -10.63
N GLU A 36 3.91 -5.67 -11.95
CA GLU A 36 4.78 -6.67 -12.58
C GLU A 36 6.26 -6.36 -12.38
N ILE A 37 6.66 -5.10 -12.53
CA ILE A 37 8.04 -4.66 -12.31
C ILE A 37 8.45 -4.88 -10.86
N PHE A 38 7.62 -4.52 -9.89
CA PHE A 38 7.90 -4.74 -8.47
C PHE A 38 8.01 -6.22 -8.14
N ARG A 39 7.12 -7.05 -8.67
CA ARG A 39 7.15 -8.51 -8.49
C ARG A 39 8.49 -9.09 -8.95
N VAL A 40 8.90 -8.77 -10.17
CA VAL A 40 10.16 -9.27 -10.75
C VAL A 40 11.38 -8.72 -10.02
N ALA A 41 11.39 -7.43 -9.67
CA ALA A 41 12.47 -6.81 -8.90
C ALA A 41 12.67 -7.49 -7.54
N LYS A 42 11.58 -7.86 -6.88
CA LYS A 42 11.63 -8.60 -5.62
C LYS A 42 12.15 -10.04 -5.82
N GLU A 43 11.64 -10.76 -6.80
CA GLU A 43 12.10 -12.12 -7.13
C GLU A 43 13.59 -12.17 -7.47
N MET A 44 14.10 -11.17 -8.16
CA MET A 44 15.52 -11.08 -8.55
C MET A 44 16.42 -10.56 -7.44
N GLY A 45 15.87 -10.12 -6.31
CA GLY A 45 16.62 -9.56 -5.18
C GLY A 45 17.13 -8.14 -5.39
N TYR A 46 16.63 -7.42 -6.39
CA TYR A 46 16.94 -5.99 -6.58
C TYR A 46 16.35 -5.15 -5.46
N ILE A 47 15.12 -5.46 -5.10
CA ILE A 47 14.50 -4.97 -3.86
C ILE A 47 14.75 -6.07 -2.84
N SER A 48 15.66 -5.83 -1.90
CA SER A 48 15.75 -6.70 -0.74
C SER A 48 14.40 -6.67 -0.02
N GLU A 49 14.02 -7.75 0.64
CA GLU A 49 12.98 -7.68 1.67
C GLU A 49 13.49 -6.69 2.72
N SER A 50 13.24 -5.42 2.46
CA SER A 50 13.58 -4.39 3.41
C SER A 50 12.78 -4.70 4.66
N ARG A 51 13.49 -4.89 5.77
CA ARG A 51 12.86 -5.05 7.07
C ARG A 51 11.84 -3.93 7.23
N ILE A 52 10.56 -4.30 7.32
CA ILE A 52 9.49 -3.34 7.52
C ILE A 52 9.75 -2.61 8.82
N GLY A 53 10.02 -1.32 8.72
CA GLY A 53 10.27 -0.44 9.87
C GLY A 53 9.08 0.43 10.24
N LYS A 54 8.07 0.46 9.38
CA LYS A 54 6.90 1.34 9.53
C LYS A 54 5.60 0.61 9.25
N ILE A 55 4.59 0.95 10.03
CA ILE A 55 3.19 0.59 9.78
C ILE A 55 2.45 1.88 9.42
N LYS A 56 1.91 1.94 8.23
CA LYS A 56 0.99 3.01 7.83
C LYS A 56 -0.42 2.60 8.21
N PHE A 57 -0.98 3.28 9.18
CA PHE A 57 -2.39 3.13 9.51
C PHE A 57 -3.18 4.13 8.69
N VAL A 58 -3.99 3.63 7.77
CA VAL A 58 -4.69 4.43 6.77
C VAL A 58 -6.16 4.47 7.10
N ILE A 59 -6.70 5.68 7.24
CA ILE A 59 -8.13 5.91 7.38
C ILE A 59 -8.68 6.37 6.04
N PHE A 60 -9.47 5.51 5.41
CA PHE A 60 -10.17 5.85 4.18
C PHE A 60 -11.46 6.62 4.49
N LYS A 61 -11.64 7.74 3.84
CA LYS A 61 -12.86 8.55 3.92
C LYS A 61 -13.48 8.72 2.53
N ARG A 62 -14.76 8.37 2.41
CA ARG A 62 -15.57 8.69 1.23
C ARG A 62 -16.35 9.98 1.46
N ASN A 63 -17.06 10.06 2.57
CA ASN A 63 -17.83 11.23 2.97
C ASN A 63 -17.66 11.61 4.45
N GLY A 64 -16.93 10.83 5.22
CA GLY A 64 -16.62 11.09 6.63
C GLY A 64 -17.79 10.87 7.60
N LEU A 65 -18.93 10.36 7.15
CA LEU A 65 -20.13 10.24 7.97
C LEU A 65 -20.06 9.10 9.00
N ILE A 66 -19.23 8.09 8.75
CA ILE A 66 -19.13 6.90 9.60
C ILE A 66 -17.97 7.01 10.59
N ILE A 67 -16.94 7.74 10.24
CA ILE A 67 -15.65 7.76 10.97
C ILE A 67 -15.59 8.88 12.01
N ASP A 68 -16.58 9.75 12.09
CA ASP A 68 -16.51 10.91 12.98
C ASP A 68 -16.78 10.57 14.45
N ASP A 69 -15.86 11.03 15.30
CA ASP A 69 -15.97 11.27 16.75
C ASP A 69 -16.35 10.10 17.68
N THR A 70 -16.03 8.85 17.37
CA THR A 70 -16.21 7.79 18.34
C THR A 70 -14.93 7.49 19.12
N PRO A 71 -14.99 7.20 20.43
CA PRO A 71 -13.84 6.77 21.22
C PRO A 71 -13.15 5.51 20.66
N PHE A 72 -13.85 4.74 19.86
CA PHE A 72 -13.33 3.53 19.20
C PHE A 72 -12.08 3.80 18.36
N PHE A 73 -12.10 4.86 17.56
CA PHE A 73 -10.95 5.17 16.67
C PHE A 73 -9.72 5.60 17.45
N SER A 74 -9.90 6.39 18.49
CA SER A 74 -8.79 6.77 19.38
C SER A 74 -8.17 5.54 20.06
N LEU A 75 -8.98 4.63 20.56
CA LEU A 75 -8.51 3.39 21.16
C LEU A 75 -7.83 2.46 20.16
N LEU A 76 -8.33 2.41 18.93
CA LEU A 76 -7.72 1.62 17.86
C LEU A 76 -6.35 2.17 17.48
N ILE A 77 -6.24 3.48 17.31
CA ILE A 77 -4.96 4.16 17.02
C ILE A 77 -3.95 3.93 18.14
N ASP A 78 -4.36 4.12 19.38
CA ASP A 78 -3.52 3.89 20.57
C ASP A 78 -3.04 2.44 20.64
N GLY A 79 -3.92 1.49 20.36
CA GLY A 79 -3.57 0.06 20.35
C GLY A 79 -2.55 -0.30 19.30
N ILE A 80 -2.73 0.19 18.08
CA ILE A 80 -1.79 -0.04 16.96
C ILE A 80 -0.45 0.63 17.25
N GLU A 81 -0.44 1.86 17.73
CA GLU A 81 0.78 2.61 18.06
C GLU A 81 1.58 1.91 19.17
N LYS A 82 0.90 1.46 20.22
CA LYS A 82 1.54 0.75 21.32
C LYS A 82 2.19 -0.55 20.87
N GLU A 83 1.52 -1.32 20.02
CA GLU A 83 2.06 -2.57 19.49
C GLU A 83 3.22 -2.33 18.53
N CYS A 84 3.13 -1.31 17.66
CA CYS A 84 4.24 -0.91 16.78
C CYS A 84 5.48 -0.55 17.60
N ARG A 85 5.31 0.24 18.64
CA ARG A 85 6.42 0.64 19.54
C ARG A 85 7.04 -0.57 20.22
N ALA A 86 6.22 -1.49 20.73
CA ALA A 86 6.69 -2.72 21.37
C ALA A 86 7.49 -3.61 20.40
N SER A 87 7.15 -3.56 19.12
CA SER A 87 7.79 -4.33 18.05
C SER A 87 8.97 -3.59 17.38
N GLY A 88 9.31 -2.40 17.84
CA GLY A 88 10.40 -1.59 17.26
C GLY A 88 10.05 -0.98 15.90
N MET A 89 8.77 -0.81 15.61
CA MET A 89 8.27 -0.18 14.39
C MET A 89 7.69 1.19 14.66
N GLU A 90 7.69 2.04 13.65
CA GLU A 90 7.04 3.36 13.69
C GLU A 90 5.64 3.26 13.09
N MET A 91 4.65 3.87 13.74
CA MET A 91 3.31 4.05 13.17
C MET A 91 3.21 5.41 12.50
N VAL A 92 2.72 5.42 11.27
CA VAL A 92 2.40 6.63 10.52
C VAL A 92 0.90 6.65 10.23
N LEU A 93 0.22 7.68 10.72
CA LEU A 93 -1.21 7.87 10.44
C LEU A 93 -1.39 8.58 9.11
N CYS A 94 -2.15 7.96 8.21
CA CYS A 94 -2.45 8.48 6.89
C CYS A 94 -3.96 8.60 6.70
N HIS A 95 -4.39 9.70 6.07
CA HIS A 95 -5.76 9.87 5.64
C HIS A 95 -5.84 9.79 4.12
N LEU A 96 -6.76 8.99 3.60
CA LEU A 96 -7.11 8.93 2.19
C LEU A 96 -8.54 9.44 2.00
N ASN A 97 -8.67 10.50 1.24
CA ASN A 97 -9.95 11.08 0.88
C ASN A 97 -10.30 10.70 -0.56
N TYR A 98 -11.44 10.04 -0.76
CA TYR A 98 -11.91 9.64 -2.09
C TYR A 98 -12.14 10.83 -3.04
N GLU A 99 -12.48 11.99 -2.48
CA GLU A 99 -12.77 13.21 -3.24
C GLU A 99 -11.51 14.05 -3.62
N ASP A 100 -10.32 13.66 -3.12
CA ASP A 100 -9.09 14.36 -3.47
C ASP A 100 -8.76 14.15 -4.95
N GLU A 101 -8.38 15.21 -5.65
CA GLU A 101 -8.04 15.16 -7.08
C GLU A 101 -6.88 14.21 -7.38
N ASP A 102 -5.97 14.01 -6.41
CA ASP A 102 -4.81 13.13 -6.50
C ASP A 102 -4.99 11.79 -5.76
N TYR A 103 -6.23 11.41 -5.47
CA TYR A 103 -6.55 10.18 -4.72
C TYR A 103 -5.85 8.94 -5.27
N GLU A 104 -5.94 8.70 -6.58
CA GLU A 104 -5.32 7.52 -7.21
C GLU A 104 -3.79 7.54 -7.09
N GLU A 105 -3.18 8.71 -7.15
CA GLU A 105 -1.73 8.87 -6.95
C GLU A 105 -1.33 8.58 -5.51
N GLN A 106 -2.12 9.07 -4.54
CA GLN A 106 -1.91 8.78 -3.12
C GLN A 106 -2.00 7.29 -2.85
N VAL A 107 -3.00 6.60 -3.41
CA VAL A 107 -3.16 5.15 -3.31
C VAL A 107 -1.95 4.43 -3.90
N ASN A 108 -1.54 4.82 -5.10
CA ASN A 108 -0.42 4.19 -5.80
C ASN A 108 0.89 4.32 -5.03
N TRP A 109 1.16 5.50 -4.46
CA TRP A 109 2.30 5.72 -3.58
C TRP A 109 2.24 4.85 -2.32
N LEU A 110 1.05 4.75 -1.72
CA LEU A 110 0.84 3.99 -0.48
C LEU A 110 1.09 2.48 -0.67
N ILE A 111 0.55 1.90 -1.73
CA ILE A 111 0.58 0.44 -1.94
C ILE A 111 1.91 -0.07 -2.50
N HIS A 112 2.79 0.81 -2.95
CA HIS A 112 4.10 0.47 -3.52
C HIS A 112 5.29 0.89 -2.66
N ASP A 113 5.06 1.33 -1.43
CA ASP A 113 6.13 1.60 -0.48
C ASP A 113 6.60 0.31 0.19
N ASN A 114 7.74 -0.21 -0.25
CA ASN A 114 8.30 -1.48 0.23
C ASN A 114 8.95 -1.39 1.62
N SER A 115 9.08 -0.19 2.18
CA SER A 115 9.62 0.01 3.55
C SER A 115 8.54 -0.05 4.63
N SER A 116 7.28 -0.11 4.23
CA SER A 116 6.11 -0.06 5.12
C SER A 116 5.16 -1.23 4.88
N ALA A 117 4.43 -1.60 5.91
CA ALA A 117 3.19 -2.36 5.77
C ALA A 117 1.99 -1.43 5.97
N VAL A 118 0.86 -1.78 5.42
CA VAL A 118 -0.36 -0.98 5.47
C VAL A 118 -1.44 -1.71 6.26
N ILE A 119 -2.03 -1.02 7.22
CA ILE A 119 -3.29 -1.39 7.85
C ILE A 119 -4.30 -0.33 7.46
N MET A 120 -5.32 -0.71 6.69
CA MET A 120 -6.32 0.22 6.19
C MET A 120 -7.66 0.01 6.87
N LEU A 121 -8.21 1.06 7.44
CA LEU A 121 -9.57 1.07 7.95
C LEU A 121 -10.53 1.34 6.78
N GLY A 122 -11.26 0.31 6.40
CA GLY A 122 -12.09 0.29 5.20
C GLY A 122 -13.59 0.45 5.44
N THR A 123 -14.00 1.01 6.58
CA THR A 123 -15.43 1.15 6.94
C THR A 123 -16.26 1.84 5.84
N GLU A 124 -15.70 2.82 5.15
CA GLU A 124 -16.38 3.54 4.05
C GLU A 124 -16.01 3.05 2.64
N LEU A 125 -15.21 1.96 2.52
CA LEU A 125 -14.88 1.37 1.22
C LEU A 125 -16.08 0.68 0.58
N MET A 126 -16.11 0.74 -0.74
CA MET A 126 -17.08 0.01 -1.57
C MET A 126 -16.35 -0.99 -2.49
N GLU A 127 -17.09 -1.98 -3.01
CA GLU A 127 -16.52 -2.99 -3.91
C GLU A 127 -15.82 -2.38 -5.14
N GLU A 128 -16.29 -1.23 -5.61
CA GLU A 128 -15.69 -0.51 -6.74
C GLU A 128 -14.29 0.05 -6.44
N ASP A 129 -13.94 0.23 -5.16
CA ASP A 129 -12.63 0.74 -4.75
C ASP A 129 -11.57 -0.37 -4.70
N VAL A 130 -11.99 -1.60 -4.50
CA VAL A 130 -11.11 -2.77 -4.27
C VAL A 130 -10.05 -2.96 -5.36
N PRO A 131 -10.36 -2.79 -6.67
CA PRO A 131 -9.37 -2.98 -7.72
C PRO A 131 -8.10 -2.13 -7.59
N LEU A 132 -8.20 -0.93 -7.00
CA LEU A 132 -7.04 -0.06 -6.80
C LEU A 132 -6.02 -0.64 -5.82
N TYR A 133 -6.45 -1.48 -4.89
CA TYR A 133 -5.61 -2.02 -3.81
C TYR A 133 -5.09 -3.43 -4.08
N LYS A 134 -5.60 -4.11 -5.11
CA LYS A 134 -5.25 -5.51 -5.43
C LYS A 134 -3.77 -5.74 -5.74
N ASN A 135 -3.11 -4.75 -6.29
CA ASN A 135 -1.73 -4.85 -6.78
C ASN A 135 -0.72 -4.28 -5.77
N ALA A 136 -1.08 -4.24 -4.49
CA ALA A 136 -0.16 -3.78 -3.45
C ALA A 136 1.11 -4.65 -3.42
N SER A 137 2.27 -4.02 -3.49
CA SER A 137 3.57 -4.70 -3.36
C SER A 137 4.06 -4.76 -1.92
N CYS A 138 3.43 -4.03 -1.03
CA CYS A 138 3.68 -4.08 0.41
C CYS A 138 2.69 -5.02 1.12
N PRO A 139 3.02 -5.52 2.32
CA PRO A 139 2.04 -6.21 3.16
C PRO A 139 0.84 -5.31 3.44
N PHE A 140 -0.35 -5.82 3.23
CA PHE A 140 -1.59 -5.06 3.30
C PHE A 140 -2.66 -5.80 4.08
N LEU A 141 -3.27 -5.14 5.06
CA LEU A 141 -4.35 -5.64 5.90
C LEU A 141 -5.54 -4.69 5.86
N MET A 142 -6.73 -5.21 5.60
CA MET A 142 -7.98 -4.46 5.72
C MET A 142 -8.60 -4.69 7.09
N LEU A 143 -9.01 -3.61 7.74
CA LEU A 143 -9.83 -3.62 8.96
C LEU A 143 -11.25 -3.15 8.63
N ASP A 144 -12.21 -3.83 9.22
CA ASP A 144 -13.63 -3.46 9.15
C ASP A 144 -14.14 -3.36 7.70
N TYR A 145 -13.65 -4.26 6.84
CA TYR A 145 -14.09 -4.38 5.46
C TYR A 145 -14.06 -5.84 5.02
N TRP A 146 -15.12 -6.24 4.34
CA TRP A 146 -15.23 -7.56 3.71
C TRP A 146 -15.58 -7.41 2.23
N SER A 147 -14.86 -8.14 1.38
CA SER A 147 -15.11 -8.20 -0.06
C SER A 147 -15.36 -9.63 -0.51
N TRP A 148 -16.20 -9.80 -1.50
CA TRP A 148 -16.38 -11.08 -2.21
C TRP A 148 -15.06 -11.55 -2.85
N ASP A 149 -14.23 -10.61 -3.25
CA ASP A 149 -12.89 -10.87 -3.74
C ASP A 149 -11.92 -10.93 -2.57
N MET A 150 -11.73 -12.12 -2.03
CA MET A 150 -10.89 -12.42 -0.86
C MET A 150 -9.37 -12.22 -1.12
N SER A 151 -8.99 -11.27 -1.96
CA SER A 151 -7.57 -11.01 -2.29
C SER A 151 -6.79 -10.30 -1.18
N PHE A 152 -7.43 -9.92 -0.09
CA PHE A 152 -6.79 -9.25 1.05
C PHE A 152 -6.84 -10.06 2.32
N ASN A 153 -5.82 -9.91 3.15
CA ASN A 153 -5.93 -10.26 4.56
C ASN A 153 -6.88 -9.25 5.22
N GLY A 154 -7.85 -9.73 5.96
CA GLY A 154 -8.86 -8.89 6.58
C GLY A 154 -9.18 -9.27 8.00
N VAL A 155 -9.56 -8.29 8.79
CA VAL A 155 -10.11 -8.44 10.15
C VAL A 155 -11.41 -7.65 10.20
N LEU A 156 -12.47 -8.31 10.65
CA LEU A 156 -13.80 -7.71 10.87
C LEU A 156 -14.00 -7.34 12.33
#